data_f91f0eb3cca206e9278c55bcf15b3081
#
_entry.id   f91f0eb3cca206e9278c55bcf15b3081
#
_cell.length_a   1.000
_cell.length_b   1.000
_cell.length_c   1.000
_cell.angle_alpha   90.00
_cell.angle_beta   90.00
_cell.angle_gamma   90.00
#
_symmetry.space_group_name_H-M   'P 1'
#
loop_
_entity.id
_entity.type
_entity.pdbx_description
1 polymer ?
#
loop_
_entity_poly.entity_id
_entity_poly.type
_entity_poly.pdbx_seq_one_letter_code
_entity_poly.pdbx_strand_id
1 'polypeptide(L)'
;MEGSLIHPVQPEYPPLAKQARVEGTVVLRAVIDREGKIENLQVLSGHPMLVAAALKAVQQWRYRPYRLNEQPIEVETLITVHFTLSGE
;
A
#
# COMPACT_ATOMS: atom_id res chain seq x y z
N MET A 1 6.82 15.96 7.28
CA MET A 1 6.61 15.55 7.00
C MET A 1 5.72 15.26 6.65
N GLU A 2 5.24 15.31 6.32
CA GLU A 2 4.78 14.95 5.88
C GLU A 2 3.69 14.63 5.47
N GLY A 3 3.32 14.36 4.45
CA GLY A 3 2.08 13.84 4.11
C GLY A 3 1.77 12.68 4.99
N SER A 4 0.57 12.50 5.30
CA SER A 4 0.19 11.36 6.11
C SER A 4 -0.96 10.65 5.46
N LEU A 5 -1.07 9.36 5.76
CA LEU A 5 -2.13 8.53 5.23
C LEU A 5 -3.43 8.91 5.91
N ILE A 6 -4.39 9.41 5.13
CA ILE A 6 -5.67 9.85 5.69
C ILE A 6 -6.81 8.92 5.38
N HIS A 7 -6.60 8.01 4.43
CA HIS A 7 -7.68 7.10 4.06
C HIS A 7 -7.09 5.74 3.68
N PRO A 8 -6.71 4.94 4.68
CA PRO A 8 -6.20 3.60 4.41
C PRO A 8 -7.35 2.66 4.08
N VAL A 9 -7.06 1.68 3.26
CA VAL A 9 -7.99 0.60 2.94
C VAL A 9 -7.29 -0.70 3.29
N GLN A 10 -7.94 -1.51 4.11
CA GLN A 10 -7.38 -2.79 4.51
C GLN A 10 -7.44 -3.76 3.34
N PRO A 11 -6.37 -4.50 3.08
CA PRO A 11 -6.43 -5.51 2.04
C PRO A 11 -7.29 -6.68 2.48
N GLU A 12 -7.96 -7.25 1.51
CA GLU A 12 -8.74 -8.45 1.75
C GLU A 12 -7.79 -9.65 1.69
N TYR A 13 -7.80 -10.49 2.72
CA TYR A 13 -6.94 -11.65 2.73
C TYR A 13 -7.45 -12.63 1.68
N PRO A 14 -6.64 -13.00 0.68
CA PRO A 14 -7.12 -13.89 -0.37
C PRO A 14 -7.52 -15.25 0.20
N PRO A 15 -8.68 -15.79 -0.17
CA PRO A 15 -9.12 -17.06 0.39
C PRO A 15 -8.14 -18.21 0.19
N LEU A 16 -7.52 -18.27 -0.99
CA LEU A 16 -6.57 -19.36 -1.24
C LEU A 16 -5.33 -19.23 -0.36
N ALA A 17 -4.87 -18.00 -0.16
CA ALA A 17 -3.72 -17.77 0.72
C ALA A 17 -4.09 -18.13 2.16
N LYS A 18 -5.30 -17.83 2.56
CA LYS A 18 -5.75 -18.13 3.90
C LYS A 18 -5.83 -19.65 4.11
N GLN A 19 -6.37 -20.37 3.13
CA GLN A 19 -6.43 -21.82 3.20
C GLN A 19 -5.06 -22.47 3.26
N ALA A 20 -4.12 -21.90 2.50
CA ALA A 20 -2.76 -22.43 2.45
C ALA A 20 -1.90 -21.90 3.58
N ARG A 21 -2.46 -21.06 4.44
CA ARG A 21 -1.76 -20.45 5.56
C ARG A 21 -0.54 -19.67 5.12
N VAL A 22 -0.68 -18.96 4.00
CA VAL A 22 0.38 -18.12 3.48
C VAL A 22 0.33 -16.77 4.17
N GLU A 23 1.40 -16.42 4.84
CA GLU A 23 1.55 -15.12 5.48
C GLU A 23 2.78 -14.45 4.92
N GLY A 24 2.88 -13.16 5.11
CA GLY A 24 4.07 -12.47 4.68
C GLY A 24 3.84 -10.99 4.52
N THR A 25 4.83 -10.37 3.93
CA THR A 25 4.85 -8.93 3.76
C THR A 25 5.01 -8.62 2.29
N VAL A 26 4.23 -7.67 1.80
CA VAL A 26 4.35 -7.19 0.42
C VAL A 26 4.92 -5.79 0.50
N VAL A 27 6.00 -5.55 -0.24
CA VAL A 27 6.64 -4.24 -0.27
C VAL A 27 6.40 -3.63 -1.65
N LEU A 28 5.86 -2.44 -1.65
CA LEU A 28 5.50 -1.73 -2.87
C LEU A 28 6.21 -0.40 -2.91
N ARG A 29 6.52 0.04 -4.12
CA ARG A 29 6.96 1.41 -4.37
C ARG A 29 5.81 2.15 -5.02
N ALA A 30 5.52 3.33 -4.54
CA ALA A 30 4.39 4.10 -5.05
C ALA A 30 4.79 5.55 -5.18
N VAL A 31 4.15 6.23 -6.13
CA VAL A 31 4.24 7.67 -6.25
C VAL A 31 2.95 8.24 -5.68
N ILE A 32 3.07 9.19 -4.78
CA ILE A 32 1.92 9.93 -4.26
C ILE A 32 1.87 11.23 -5.03
N ASP A 33 0.78 11.45 -5.77
CA ASP A 33 0.71 12.63 -6.62
C ASP A 33 0.35 13.87 -5.82
N ARG A 34 0.25 14.98 -6.50
CA ARG A 34 0.02 16.27 -5.86
C ARG A 34 -1.31 16.34 -5.15
N GLU A 35 -2.22 15.45 -5.48
CA GLU A 35 -3.54 15.41 -4.84
C GLU A 35 -3.61 14.36 -3.74
N GLY A 36 -2.51 13.65 -3.49
CA GLY A 36 -2.50 12.61 -2.47
C GLY A 36 -2.95 11.25 -2.95
N LYS A 37 -3.11 11.09 -4.26
CA LYS A 37 -3.53 9.81 -4.82
C LYS A 37 -2.32 8.95 -5.15
N ILE A 38 -2.54 7.65 -5.20
CA ILE A 38 -1.47 6.69 -5.49
C ILE A 38 -1.35 6.51 -6.99
N GLU A 39 -0.13 6.63 -7.50
CA GLU A 39 0.19 6.35 -8.90
C GLU A 39 1.37 5.40 -8.96
N ASN A 40 1.54 4.77 -10.10
CA ASN A 40 2.74 3.99 -10.44
C ASN A 40 3.16 3.02 -9.36
N LEU A 41 2.23 2.17 -8.97
CA LEU A 41 2.53 1.12 -8.02
C LEU A 41 3.42 0.06 -8.63
N GLN A 42 4.48 -0.29 -7.93
CA GLN A 42 5.38 -1.38 -8.34
C GLN A 42 5.59 -2.32 -7.18
N VAL A 43 5.60 -3.61 -7.47
CA VAL A 43 5.87 -4.62 -6.45
C VAL A 43 7.36 -4.83 -6.37
N LEU A 44 7.94 -4.62 -5.20
CA LEU A 44 9.36 -4.89 -4.99
C LEU A 44 9.57 -6.29 -4.44
N SER A 45 8.68 -6.76 -3.59
CA SER A 45 8.76 -8.12 -3.06
C SER A 45 7.41 -8.51 -2.50
N GLY A 46 7.19 -9.82 -2.39
CA GLY A 46 5.95 -10.31 -1.81
C GLY A 46 5.61 -11.67 -2.39
N HIS A 47 4.83 -12.44 -1.62
CA HIS A 47 4.38 -13.73 -2.08
C HIS A 47 3.34 -13.53 -3.18
N PRO A 48 3.43 -14.32 -4.27
CA PRO A 48 2.48 -14.13 -5.38
C PRO A 48 1.02 -14.18 -4.96
N MET A 49 0.69 -14.99 -3.98
CA MET A 49 -0.70 -15.10 -3.54
C MET A 49 -1.21 -13.87 -2.81
N LEU A 50 -0.31 -13.00 -2.35
CA LEU A 50 -0.68 -11.83 -1.56
C LEU A 50 -0.60 -10.53 -2.36
N VAL A 51 0.17 -10.54 -3.44
CA VAL A 51 0.49 -9.32 -4.17
C VAL A 51 -0.76 -8.64 -4.71
N ALA A 52 -1.65 -9.40 -5.33
CA ALA A 52 -2.83 -8.80 -5.96
C ALA A 52 -3.71 -8.09 -4.93
N ALA A 53 -3.86 -8.70 -3.75
CA ALA A 53 -4.67 -8.09 -2.70
C ALA A 53 -4.04 -6.80 -2.18
N ALA A 54 -2.72 -6.80 -2.06
CA ALA A 54 -2.01 -5.61 -1.60
C ALA A 54 -2.16 -4.47 -2.60
N LEU A 55 -1.97 -4.77 -3.89
CA LEU A 55 -2.11 -3.75 -4.92
C LEU A 55 -3.51 -3.17 -4.94
N LYS A 56 -4.51 -4.03 -4.85
CA LYS A 56 -5.90 -3.57 -4.91
C LYS A 56 -6.21 -2.64 -3.76
N ALA A 57 -5.75 -2.97 -2.57
CA ALA A 57 -6.01 -2.12 -1.41
C ALA A 57 -5.27 -0.79 -1.49
N VAL A 58 -3.99 -0.84 -1.83
CA VAL A 58 -3.16 0.36 -1.81
C VAL A 58 -3.57 1.35 -2.90
N GLN A 59 -4.06 0.86 -4.03
CA GLN A 59 -4.54 1.76 -5.07
C GLN A 59 -5.63 2.70 -4.59
N GLN A 60 -6.34 2.32 -3.56
CA GLN A 60 -7.44 3.12 -3.03
C GLN A 60 -7.01 4.03 -1.90
N TRP A 61 -5.77 3.92 -1.45
CA TRP A 61 -5.29 4.74 -0.36
C TRP A 61 -5.23 6.19 -0.79
N ARG A 62 -5.39 7.08 0.19
CA ARG A 62 -5.30 8.51 -0.05
C ARG A 62 -4.45 9.11 1.05
N TYR A 63 -3.60 10.04 0.64
CA TYR A 63 -2.69 10.73 1.54
C TYR A 63 -3.03 12.20 1.56
N ARG A 64 -2.67 12.86 2.66
CA ARG A 64 -2.61 14.31 2.65
C ARG A 64 -1.44 14.69 1.76
N PRO A 65 -1.64 15.61 0.79
CA PRO A 65 -0.55 15.93 -0.13
C PRO A 65 0.70 16.40 0.61
N TYR A 66 1.83 15.98 0.14
CA TYR A 66 3.11 16.48 0.63
C TYR A 66 3.33 17.86 0.06
N ARG A 67 3.93 18.75 0.84
CA ARG A 67 4.15 20.11 0.41
C ARG A 67 5.59 20.52 0.61
N LEU A 68 6.08 21.29 -0.34
CA LEU A 68 7.39 21.91 -0.25
C LEU A 68 7.17 23.40 -0.49
N ASN A 69 7.49 24.22 0.51
CA ASN A 69 7.25 25.66 0.40
C ASN A 69 5.80 25.97 0.04
N GLU A 70 4.89 25.24 0.69
CA GLU A 70 3.45 25.42 0.52
C GLU A 70 2.92 24.98 -0.84
N GLN A 71 3.77 24.35 -1.66
CA GLN A 71 3.35 23.83 -2.95
C GLN A 71 3.19 22.32 -2.85
N PRO A 72 2.07 21.76 -3.32
CA PRO A 72 1.95 20.30 -3.36
C PRO A 72 3.00 19.72 -4.29
N ILE A 73 3.61 18.63 -3.88
CA ILE A 73 4.61 17.98 -4.70
C ILE A 73 4.30 16.48 -4.78
N GLU A 74 4.84 15.87 -5.80
CA GLU A 74 4.81 14.45 -6.00
C GLU A 74 5.96 13.83 -5.23
N VAL A 75 5.72 12.71 -4.53
CA VAL A 75 6.79 12.03 -3.80
C VAL A 75 6.70 10.54 -4.06
N GLU A 76 7.85 9.89 -3.96
CA GLU A 76 7.93 8.44 -4.06
C GLU A 76 8.10 7.88 -2.67
N THR A 77 7.41 6.77 -2.38
CA THR A 77 7.48 6.19 -1.06
C THR A 77 7.43 4.67 -1.15
N LEU A 78 7.84 4.02 -0.09
CA LEU A 78 7.71 2.58 0.06
C LEU A 78 6.55 2.31 0.99
N ILE A 79 5.75 1.32 0.61
CA ILE A 79 4.59 0.91 1.40
C ILE A 79 4.75 -0.55 1.71
N THR A 80 4.60 -0.89 2.98
CA THR A 80 4.72 -2.26 3.43
C THR A 80 3.35 -2.73 3.93
N VAL A 81 2.88 -3.83 3.36
CA VAL A 81 1.59 -4.40 3.73
C VAL A 81 1.83 -5.75 4.37
N HIS A 82 1.35 -5.93 5.58
CA HIS A 82 1.54 -7.17 6.32
C HIS A 82 0.30 -8.02 6.26
N PHE A 83 0.48 -9.29 5.95
CA PHE A 83 -0.60 -10.28 5.97
C PHE A 83 -0.27 -11.32 7.02
N THR A 84 -1.06 -11.37 8.06
CA THR A 84 -0.85 -12.36 9.12
C THR A 84 -2.17 -13.05 9.45
N LEU A 85 -2.04 -14.26 9.94
CA LEU A 85 -3.19 -15.05 10.36
C LEU A 85 -3.25 -15.19 11.87
N SER A 86 -2.36 -14.52 12.57
CA SER A 86 -2.33 -14.61 14.03
C SER A 86 -3.63 -14.03 14.60
N GLY A 87 -4.09 -14.60 15.67
CA GLY A 87 -5.31 -14.13 16.30
C GLY A 87 -6.57 -14.78 15.77
N GLU A 88 -6.45 -15.66 14.83
CA GLU A 88 -7.58 -16.38 14.26
C GLU A 88 -8.21 -17.33 15.22
#